data_258675b510d87f4d1df6ca4b33311a94
#
_entry.id   258675b510d87f4d1df6ca4b33311a94
#
_cell.length_a   1.000
_cell.length_b   1.000
_cell.length_c   1.000
_cell.angle_alpha   90.00
_cell.angle_beta   90.00
_cell.angle_gamma   90.00
#
_symmetry.space_group_name_H-M   'P 1'
#
loop_
_entity.id
_entity.type
_entity.pdbx_description
1 polymer ?
#
loop_
_entity_poly.entity_id
_entity_poly.type
_entity_poly.pdbx_seq_one_letter_code
_entity_poly.pdbx_strand_id
1 'polypeptide(L)'
;MSIFNENTKVIIIGDRDGIPGPAMEECIKTTPAEVVFSATECFVXTAAGAMDLENQKRVKDLTEKYGAENMLVLIGGAEAESAGLAAETVTAGDPTFAGPLAGVPLGLKVYHAVEPEFKESVDADVYDEQIGMMEMVLEVDEIVSEVKGMRDEYTKF
;
A
#
# COMPACT_ATOMS: atom_id res chain seq x y z
N MET A 1 4.17 5.11 17.96
CA MET A 1 3.09 5.99 17.43
C MET A 1 2.40 5.30 16.28
N SER A 2 1.07 5.34 16.28
CA SER A 2 0.32 4.70 15.21
C SER A 2 0.31 5.56 13.95
N ILE A 3 0.35 4.89 12.80
CA ILE A 3 0.18 5.59 11.52
C ILE A 3 -1.29 5.80 11.19
N PHE A 4 -2.20 5.36 12.05
CA PHE A 4 -3.65 5.44 11.82
C PHE A 4 -4.33 6.29 12.86
N ASN A 5 -5.32 7.07 12.40
CA ASN A 5 -6.23 7.76 13.31
C ASN A 5 -7.64 7.68 12.72
N GLU A 6 -8.60 8.30 13.39
CA GLU A 6 -9.99 8.17 12.98
C GLU A 6 -10.31 8.87 11.66
N ASN A 7 -9.42 9.74 11.20
CA ASN A 7 -9.62 10.39 9.90
C ASN A 7 -8.90 9.69 8.76
N THR A 8 -8.11 8.64 9.06
CA THR A 8 -7.34 7.96 8.03
C THR A 8 -8.25 7.10 7.14
N LYS A 9 -8.16 7.33 5.83
CA LYS A 9 -8.87 6.54 4.82
C LYS A 9 -7.85 5.65 4.13
N VAL A 10 -8.01 4.34 4.27
CA VAL A 10 -7.01 3.39 3.81
C VAL A 10 -7.42 2.75 2.49
N ILE A 11 -6.52 2.80 1.52
CA ILE A 11 -6.62 2.02 0.29
C ILE A 11 -5.65 0.87 0.42
N ILE A 12 -6.15 -0.35 0.23
CA ILE A 12 -5.33 -1.55 0.32
C ILE A 12 -5.08 -2.10 -1.08
N ILE A 13 -3.83 -2.25 -1.44
CA ILE A 13 -3.43 -2.91 -2.69
C ILE A 13 -2.58 -4.11 -2.31
N GLY A 14 -3.24 -5.25 -2.17
CA GLY A 14 -2.55 -6.48 -1.82
C GLY A 14 -1.95 -7.17 -3.03
N ASP A 15 -1.20 -8.22 -2.78
CA ASP A 15 -0.53 -8.99 -3.81
C ASP A 15 -0.80 -10.47 -3.54
N ARG A 16 -1.27 -11.16 -4.56
CA ARG A 16 -1.59 -12.58 -4.42
C ARG A 16 -0.39 -13.40 -3.94
N ASP A 17 0.80 -13.04 -4.37
CA ASP A 17 2.01 -13.78 -4.00
C ASP A 17 2.73 -13.18 -2.79
N GLY A 18 2.22 -12.09 -2.26
CA GLY A 18 2.76 -11.44 -1.07
C GLY A 18 1.72 -11.42 0.03
N ILE A 19 1.34 -10.21 0.46
CA ILE A 19 0.31 -10.04 1.48
C ILE A 19 -0.99 -9.69 0.77
N PRO A 20 -2.02 -10.56 0.84
CA PRO A 20 -3.27 -10.27 0.14
C PRO A 20 -4.12 -9.26 0.89
N GLY A 21 -5.05 -8.64 0.16
CA GLY A 21 -5.90 -7.60 0.72
C GLY A 21 -6.65 -8.02 1.97
N PRO A 22 -7.32 -9.19 1.97
CA PRO A 22 -8.10 -9.58 3.15
C PRO A 22 -7.27 -9.69 4.43
N ALA A 23 -6.01 -10.09 4.34
CA ALA A 23 -5.15 -10.16 5.53
C ALA A 23 -4.92 -8.77 6.11
N MET A 24 -4.67 -7.80 5.23
CA MET A 24 -4.46 -6.43 5.69
C MET A 24 -5.76 -5.83 6.23
N GLU A 25 -6.90 -6.15 5.60
CA GLU A 25 -8.18 -5.67 6.10
C GLU A 25 -8.42 -6.10 7.55
N GLU A 26 -8.08 -7.36 7.86
CA GLU A 26 -8.28 -7.83 9.24
C GLU A 26 -7.43 -7.05 10.22
N CYS A 27 -6.22 -6.71 9.83
CA CYS A 27 -5.36 -5.92 10.70
C CYS A 27 -5.91 -4.52 10.90
N ILE A 28 -6.39 -3.88 9.84
CA ILE A 28 -6.91 -2.51 9.92
C ILE A 28 -8.15 -2.45 10.81
N LYS A 29 -8.93 -3.53 10.90
CA LYS A 29 -10.11 -3.55 11.78
C LYS A 29 -9.74 -3.30 13.24
N THR A 30 -8.48 -3.51 13.62
CA THR A 30 -8.05 -3.29 15.00
C THR A 30 -7.63 -1.85 15.26
N THR A 31 -7.80 -0.97 14.29
CA THR A 31 -7.38 0.43 14.35
C THR A 31 -8.59 1.34 14.15
N PRO A 32 -8.44 2.66 14.41
CA PRO A 32 -9.55 3.59 14.15
C PRO A 32 -9.71 3.98 12.68
N ALA A 33 -8.84 3.52 11.78
CA ALA A 33 -8.90 3.90 10.37
C ALA A 33 -10.03 3.17 9.65
N GLU A 34 -10.42 3.71 8.50
CA GLU A 34 -11.48 3.15 7.67
C GLU A 34 -10.91 2.70 6.34
N VAL A 35 -11.15 1.44 5.97
CA VAL A 35 -10.79 0.95 4.64
C VAL A 35 -11.83 1.42 3.64
N VAL A 36 -11.42 2.19 2.65
CA VAL A 36 -12.34 2.70 1.63
C VAL A 36 -12.24 1.94 0.31
N PHE A 37 -11.18 1.14 0.14
CA PHE A 37 -11.02 0.30 -1.04
C PHE A 37 -9.97 -0.75 -0.75
N SER A 38 -10.21 -1.97 -1.25
CA SER A 38 -9.26 -3.06 -1.09
C SER A 38 -9.28 -3.93 -2.33
N ALA A 39 -8.10 -4.21 -2.87
CA ALA A 39 -7.95 -5.09 -4.02
C ALA A 39 -6.69 -5.91 -3.84
N THR A 40 -6.66 -7.09 -4.46
CA THR A 40 -5.47 -7.92 -4.46
C THR A 40 -5.04 -8.12 -5.91
N GLU A 41 -3.81 -7.74 -6.22
CA GLU A 41 -3.27 -7.83 -7.57
C GLU A 41 -2.38 -9.05 -7.72
N CYS A 42 -2.18 -9.45 -8.97
CA CYS A 42 -1.14 -10.40 -9.32
C CYS A 42 -0.14 -9.63 -10.18
N PHE A 43 1.07 -9.44 -9.68
CA PHE A 43 2.04 -8.58 -10.36
C PHE A 43 2.31 -9.04 -11.79
N VAL A 44 2.43 -10.34 -11.99
CA VAL A 44 2.69 -10.88 -13.35
C VAL A 44 1.54 -10.67 -14.34
N UNK A 45 0.64 -10.38 -13.84
CA UNK A 45 -0.48 -10.22 -14.63
C UNK A 45 -0.76 -8.87 -15.00
N THR A 46 -0.09 -8.15 -14.40
CA THR A 46 -0.38 -6.75 -14.72
C THR A 46 0.28 -6.36 -16.04
N ALA A 47 -0.37 -5.45 -16.74
CA ALA A 47 0.17 -4.97 -18.00
C ALA A 47 1.45 -4.17 -17.77
N ALA A 48 2.52 -4.55 -18.47
CA ALA A 48 3.78 -3.81 -18.44
C ALA A 48 4.34 -3.60 -17.02
N GLY A 49 3.90 -4.42 -16.06
CA GLY A 49 4.36 -4.28 -14.68
C GLY A 49 3.75 -3.12 -13.93
N ALA A 50 2.77 -2.44 -14.52
CA ALA A 50 2.14 -1.30 -13.86
C ALA A 50 1.15 -1.78 -12.80
N MET A 51 0.84 -0.89 -11.84
CA MET A 51 -0.31 -1.14 -10.99
C MET A 51 -1.54 -1.26 -11.88
N ASP A 52 -2.44 -2.18 -11.53
CA ASP A 52 -3.67 -2.39 -12.28
C ASP A 52 -4.33 -1.05 -12.59
N LEU A 53 -4.73 -0.87 -13.86
CA LEU A 53 -5.21 0.43 -14.32
C LEU A 53 -6.51 0.84 -13.64
N GLU A 54 -7.39 -0.14 -13.38
CA GLU A 54 -8.63 0.15 -12.67
C GLU A 54 -8.34 0.58 -11.24
N ASN A 55 -7.34 -0.06 -10.60
CA ASN A 55 -6.97 0.32 -9.26
C ASN A 55 -6.36 1.72 -9.23
N GLN A 56 -5.60 2.09 -10.25
CA GLN A 56 -5.09 3.46 -10.33
C GLN A 56 -6.23 4.46 -10.38
N LYS A 57 -7.27 4.14 -11.15
CA LYS A 57 -8.42 5.02 -11.25
C LYS A 57 -9.11 5.17 -9.89
N ARG A 58 -9.26 4.04 -9.17
CA ARG A 58 -9.87 4.09 -7.84
C ARG A 58 -9.06 4.94 -6.87
N VAL A 59 -7.73 4.79 -6.91
CA VAL A 59 -6.87 5.59 -6.04
C VAL A 59 -7.07 7.08 -6.35
N LYS A 60 -7.07 7.42 -7.64
CA LYS A 60 -7.22 8.81 -8.03
C LYS A 60 -8.58 9.36 -7.58
N ASP A 61 -9.65 8.63 -7.86
CA ASP A 61 -10.99 9.10 -7.53
C ASP A 61 -11.19 9.24 -6.04
N LEU A 62 -10.71 8.27 -5.26
CA LEU A 62 -10.89 8.31 -3.82
C LEU A 62 -10.06 9.42 -3.18
N THR A 63 -8.88 9.70 -3.74
CA THR A 63 -8.07 10.80 -3.26
C THR A 63 -8.80 12.13 -3.47
N GLU A 64 -9.45 12.28 -4.61
CA GLU A 64 -10.25 13.49 -4.86
C GLU A 64 -11.42 13.59 -3.90
N LYS A 65 -12.03 12.46 -3.57
CA LYS A 65 -13.20 12.45 -2.70
C LYS A 65 -12.85 12.78 -1.26
N TYR A 66 -11.78 12.20 -0.72
CA TYR A 66 -11.48 12.29 0.71
C TYR A 66 -10.38 13.27 1.05
N GLY A 67 -9.60 13.71 0.07
CA GLY A 67 -8.47 14.59 0.31
C GLY A 67 -7.19 13.82 0.53
N ALA A 68 -6.14 14.19 -0.21
CA ALA A 68 -4.88 13.46 -0.18
C ALA A 68 -4.28 13.35 1.22
N GLU A 69 -4.46 14.40 2.02
CA GLU A 69 -3.87 14.41 3.37
C GLU A 69 -4.49 13.37 4.30
N ASN A 70 -5.69 12.88 3.97
CA ASN A 70 -6.37 11.88 4.79
C ASN A 70 -6.13 10.45 4.32
N MET A 71 -5.48 10.28 3.17
CA MET A 71 -5.32 8.98 2.57
C MET A 71 -4.06 8.28 3.03
N LEU A 72 -4.12 6.97 3.12
CA LEU A 72 -2.94 6.15 3.35
C LEU A 72 -3.10 4.88 2.51
N VAL A 73 -2.10 4.58 1.69
CA VAL A 73 -2.12 3.38 0.87
C VAL A 73 -1.28 2.31 1.56
N LEU A 74 -1.87 1.13 1.73
CA LEU A 74 -1.20 -0.01 2.34
C LEU A 74 -1.00 -1.06 1.28
N ILE A 75 0.24 -1.48 1.08
CA ILE A 75 0.57 -2.39 -0.02
C ILE A 75 1.16 -3.69 0.49
N GLY A 76 1.07 -4.73 -0.35
CA GLY A 76 1.52 -6.06 0.04
C GLY A 76 2.42 -6.75 -0.96
N GLY A 77 3.12 -6.00 -1.79
CA GLY A 77 3.95 -6.59 -2.84
C GLY A 77 4.92 -7.65 -2.33
N ALA A 78 5.09 -8.73 -3.11
CA ALA A 78 5.88 -9.87 -2.69
C ALA A 78 7.39 -9.62 -2.80
N GLU A 79 7.79 -8.64 -3.58
CA GLU A 79 9.21 -8.35 -3.83
C GLU A 79 9.43 -6.85 -3.79
N ALA A 80 10.69 -6.46 -3.58
CA ALA A 80 11.02 -5.05 -3.54
C ALA A 80 10.63 -4.33 -4.83
N GLU A 81 10.84 -4.98 -5.98
CA GLU A 81 10.52 -4.36 -7.26
C GLU A 81 9.03 -4.04 -7.39
N SER A 82 8.18 -5.01 -7.11
CA SER A 82 6.74 -4.78 -7.24
C SER A 82 6.23 -3.82 -6.17
N ALA A 83 6.75 -3.93 -4.96
CA ALA A 83 6.36 -3.02 -3.88
C ALA A 83 6.81 -1.60 -4.20
N GLY A 84 8.02 -1.45 -4.73
CA GLY A 84 8.52 -0.13 -5.11
C GLY A 84 7.70 0.50 -6.20
N LEU A 85 7.30 -0.29 -7.20
CA LEU A 85 6.49 0.22 -8.28
C LEU A 85 5.13 0.71 -7.77
N ALA A 86 4.51 -0.04 -6.86
CA ALA A 86 3.24 0.37 -6.28
C ALA A 86 3.41 1.65 -5.46
N ALA A 87 4.46 1.71 -4.65
CA ALA A 87 4.71 2.90 -3.84
C ALA A 87 4.98 4.11 -4.71
N GLU A 88 5.74 3.94 -5.78
CA GLU A 88 6.01 5.05 -6.69
C GLU A 88 4.73 5.53 -7.37
N THR A 89 3.88 4.59 -7.76
CA THR A 89 2.65 4.93 -8.48
C THR A 89 1.75 5.85 -7.67
N VAL A 90 1.62 5.61 -6.36
CA VAL A 90 0.70 6.41 -5.53
C VAL A 90 1.38 7.65 -4.94
N THR A 91 2.67 7.82 -5.17
CA THR A 91 3.38 9.01 -4.71
C THR A 91 3.79 9.87 -5.89
N ALA A 92 4.83 9.49 -6.64
CA ALA A 92 5.33 10.27 -7.76
C ALA A 92 4.45 10.15 -9.01
N GLY A 93 3.74 9.04 -9.15
CA GLY A 93 2.92 8.74 -10.32
C GLY A 93 3.33 7.43 -10.95
N ASP A 94 2.52 6.98 -11.90
CA ASP A 94 2.76 5.70 -12.57
C ASP A 94 4.03 5.79 -13.42
N PRO A 95 5.10 5.07 -13.04
CA PRO A 95 6.35 5.20 -13.78
C PRO A 95 6.34 4.56 -15.16
N THR A 96 5.34 3.71 -15.43
CA THR A 96 5.22 3.08 -16.76
C THR A 96 4.36 3.89 -17.71
N PHE A 97 3.72 4.93 -17.21
CA PHE A 97 2.83 5.80 -18.00
C PHE A 97 1.72 5.01 -18.67
N ALA A 98 1.21 3.97 -18.00
CA ALA A 98 0.20 3.10 -18.58
C ALA A 98 -1.22 3.47 -18.16
N GLY A 99 -1.40 4.19 -17.06
CA GLY A 99 -2.74 4.36 -16.52
C GLY A 99 -3.06 5.76 -16.04
N PRO A 100 -4.18 5.90 -15.34
CA PRO A 100 -4.67 7.22 -14.91
C PRO A 100 -3.73 8.00 -14.00
N LEU A 101 -2.80 7.34 -13.34
CA LEU A 101 -1.85 8.03 -12.48
C LEU A 101 -0.55 8.39 -13.20
N ALA A 102 -0.49 8.17 -14.53
CA ALA A 102 0.66 8.60 -15.30
C ALA A 102 0.79 10.12 -15.21
N GLY A 103 1.92 10.61 -14.72
CA GLY A 103 2.14 12.03 -14.60
C GLY A 103 1.33 12.72 -13.51
N VAL A 104 0.77 11.96 -12.57
CA VAL A 104 -0.07 12.51 -11.52
C VAL A 104 0.60 12.27 -10.17
N PRO A 105 1.32 13.26 -9.62
CA PRO A 105 2.03 13.08 -8.35
C PRO A 105 1.11 13.33 -7.15
N LEU A 106 0.40 12.30 -6.74
CA LEU A 106 -0.53 12.45 -5.61
C LEU A 106 0.17 12.65 -4.27
N GLY A 107 1.36 12.11 -4.11
CA GLY A 107 2.13 12.29 -2.88
C GLY A 107 1.54 11.64 -1.66
N LEU A 108 0.82 10.54 -1.81
CA LEU A 108 0.11 9.93 -0.70
C LEU A 108 1.06 9.25 0.29
N LYS A 109 0.62 9.12 1.52
CA LYS A 109 1.30 8.27 2.48
C LYS A 109 1.17 6.82 2.01
N VAL A 110 2.27 6.07 2.02
CA VAL A 110 2.27 4.68 1.59
C VAL A 110 3.15 3.86 2.51
N TYR A 111 2.65 2.71 2.94
CA TYR A 111 3.39 1.76 3.77
C TYR A 111 3.17 0.35 3.27
N HIS A 112 4.17 -0.49 3.47
CA HIS A 112 4.03 -1.93 3.22
C HIS A 112 3.65 -2.61 4.52
N ALA A 113 2.88 -3.69 4.41
CA ALA A 113 2.39 -4.38 5.60
C ALA A 113 3.49 -4.99 6.46
N VAL A 114 4.69 -5.22 5.91
CA VAL A 114 5.79 -5.76 6.72
C VAL A 114 6.66 -4.67 7.35
N GLU A 115 6.35 -3.41 7.13
CA GLU A 115 7.11 -2.34 7.78
C GLU A 115 6.78 -2.27 9.26
N PRO A 116 7.79 -1.97 10.10
CA PRO A 116 7.54 -1.90 11.55
C PRO A 116 6.49 -0.86 11.92
N GLU A 117 6.39 0.25 11.18
CA GLU A 117 5.39 1.26 11.48
C GLU A 117 3.97 0.70 11.38
N PHE A 118 3.72 -0.15 10.39
CA PHE A 118 2.41 -0.79 10.28
C PHE A 118 2.23 -1.83 11.37
N LYS A 119 3.22 -2.68 11.54
CA LYS A 119 3.13 -3.77 12.50
C LYS A 119 2.83 -3.25 13.91
N GLU A 120 3.45 -2.13 14.28
CA GLU A 120 3.25 -1.55 15.59
C GLU A 120 1.92 -0.83 15.74
N SER A 121 1.23 -0.57 14.63
CA SER A 121 -0.01 0.19 14.64
C SER A 121 -1.25 -0.69 14.72
N VAL A 122 -1.10 -2.01 14.67
CA VAL A 122 -2.24 -2.93 14.67
C VAL A 122 -2.08 -3.92 15.82
N ASP A 123 -3.15 -4.69 16.08
CA ASP A 123 -3.11 -5.70 17.14
C ASP A 123 -2.08 -6.77 16.80
N ALA A 124 -1.19 -7.06 17.77
CA ALA A 124 -0.08 -7.96 17.52
C ALA A 124 -0.53 -9.39 17.22
N ASP A 125 -1.58 -9.85 17.88
CA ASP A 125 -2.05 -11.22 17.67
C ASP A 125 -2.70 -11.35 16.29
N VAL A 126 -3.44 -10.35 15.87
CA VAL A 126 -4.06 -10.37 14.54
C VAL A 126 -2.98 -10.30 13.46
N TYR A 127 -1.98 -9.45 13.66
CA TYR A 127 -0.87 -9.39 12.71
C TYR A 127 -0.20 -10.75 12.57
N ASP A 128 0.12 -11.40 13.68
CA ASP A 128 0.75 -12.71 13.64
C ASP A 128 -0.09 -13.72 12.87
N GLU A 129 -1.40 -13.71 13.14
CA GLU A 129 -2.29 -14.68 12.51
C GLU A 129 -2.42 -14.43 11.01
N GLN A 130 -2.52 -13.16 10.59
CA GLN A 130 -2.82 -12.84 9.22
C GLN A 130 -1.59 -12.67 8.35
N ILE A 131 -0.51 -12.15 8.90
CA ILE A 131 0.65 -11.74 8.10
C ILE A 131 1.94 -12.42 8.54
N GLY A 132 2.01 -12.88 9.78
CA GLY A 132 3.26 -13.35 10.35
C GLY A 132 4.00 -14.39 9.53
N MET A 133 3.27 -15.35 8.95
CA MET A 133 3.93 -16.39 8.16
C MET A 133 4.58 -15.81 6.91
N MET A 134 3.90 -14.91 6.21
CA MET A 134 4.47 -14.30 5.03
C MET A 134 5.63 -13.37 5.37
N GLU A 135 5.58 -12.73 6.54
CA GLU A 135 6.71 -11.94 6.98
C GLU A 135 7.98 -12.77 7.05
N MET A 136 7.85 -14.03 7.45
CA MET A 136 9.00 -14.93 7.52
C MET A 136 9.51 -15.34 6.14
N VAL A 137 8.65 -15.32 5.14
CA VAL A 137 8.98 -15.79 3.79
C VAL A 137 9.57 -14.68 2.93
N LEU A 138 9.04 -13.46 3.07
CA LEU A 138 9.41 -12.36 2.19
C LEU A 138 10.78 -11.77 2.57
N GLU A 139 11.39 -11.08 1.59
CA GLU A 139 12.65 -10.36 1.81
C GLU A 139 12.32 -9.00 2.45
N VAL A 140 12.05 -9.03 3.73
CA VAL A 140 11.50 -7.87 4.44
C VAL A 140 12.39 -6.64 4.34
N ASP A 141 13.71 -6.81 4.57
CA ASP A 141 14.60 -5.66 4.60
C ASP A 141 14.63 -4.93 3.26
N GLU A 142 14.64 -5.68 2.16
CA GLU A 142 14.66 -5.08 0.83
C GLU A 142 13.35 -4.37 0.52
N ILE A 143 12.23 -4.98 0.89
CA ILE A 143 10.92 -4.38 0.66
C ILE A 143 10.80 -3.09 1.46
N VAL A 144 11.16 -3.13 2.74
CA VAL A 144 11.04 -1.97 3.61
C VAL A 144 11.91 -0.82 3.08
N SER A 145 13.14 -1.13 2.68
CA SER A 145 14.04 -0.09 2.18
C SER A 145 13.47 0.58 0.93
N GLU A 146 12.91 -0.22 0.02
CA GLU A 146 12.38 0.32 -1.22
C GLU A 146 11.16 1.20 -0.99
N VAL A 147 10.21 0.72 -0.19
CA VAL A 147 8.98 1.47 0.05
C VAL A 147 9.28 2.74 0.85
N LYS A 148 10.12 2.61 1.88
CA LYS A 148 10.50 3.77 2.68
C LYS A 148 11.20 4.82 1.81
N GLY A 149 12.04 4.38 0.89
CA GLY A 149 12.72 5.31 -0.01
C GLY A 149 11.76 6.11 -0.85
N MET A 150 10.75 5.46 -1.40
CA MET A 150 9.74 6.17 -2.20
C MET A 150 8.94 7.14 -1.33
N ARG A 151 8.56 6.70 -0.14
CA ARG A 151 7.80 7.57 0.77
C ARG A 151 8.63 8.78 1.18
N ASP A 152 9.88 8.57 1.55
CA ASP A 152 10.72 9.67 2.01
C ASP A 152 10.95 10.70 0.92
N GLU A 153 11.02 10.26 -0.32
CA GLU A 153 11.32 11.17 -1.42
C GLU A 153 10.07 11.87 -1.95
N TYR A 154 8.93 11.17 -2.01
CA TYR A 154 7.80 11.66 -2.79
C TYR A 154 6.52 11.92 -2.01
N THR A 155 6.38 11.41 -0.79
CA THR A 155 5.14 11.67 -0.02
C THR A 155 5.14 13.12 0.43
N LYS A 156 3.99 13.77 0.30
CA LYS A 156 3.82 15.20 0.59
C LYS A 156 3.30 15.48 1.99
N PHE A 157 2.86 14.47 2.73
CA PHE A 157 2.13 14.67 4.00
C PHE A 157 2.77 14.03 5.22
#